data_2ccd43eb00e088909e93434dfaf20de8
#
_entry.id   2ccd43eb00e088909e93434dfaf20de8
#
_cell.length_a   1.000
_cell.length_b   1.000
_cell.length_c   1.000
_cell.angle_alpha   90.00
_cell.angle_beta   90.00
_cell.angle_gamma   90.00
#
_symmetry.space_group_name_H-M   'P 1'
#
loop_
_entity.id
_entity.type
_entity.pdbx_description
1 polymer ?
#
loop_
_entity_poly.entity_id
_entity_poly.type
_entity_poly.pdbx_seq_one_letter_code
_entity_poly.pdbx_strand_id
1 'polypeptide(L)'
;VIEAFAAAEVRAAEEPLLACERGFTGGLMHRAATALALAVVREQRARAVRVQGSTVVALVGPGNNGGDALHALAILARRGVRAVAVLTSAAVHDDGLAALRAAGGRVLAVVPDAPGRQVWLGEALAEAFTADVVLDAVLGIGGRGGLRGTAAELVGLLAGLLTDLGDPGDSPRVLAVDVPSGIGVDDGTVAGPVLPAHRTVTFGCAKPGLVLPPAAAYAGAVEVVDLGLRPVLAQQRARPAARRLEAPDVAALWPVPGARAHKYTRGVVGVVAGSRAYPGAAVLGVAGALGAGCGMVRYQGPPEVAAAVLAAHPEVVVGSGRVQAWVLGPGVGEDDEQGAHVRAALAHATEARVPVVADAGALGLLPEHVGPLVVLTPHAGELARLLTARGARVERDDVEREPLRWALEAQRRTGATVLLKGAVTVVAGPGAARADGRREDVAPVVMSQADAPAWLATAGAGDVLAGVLGALLAGHADALAADPSRVVALAAAAAYVHGRAAHRANPGGPVSASAVAAAVPGVVAELLGPARSESPWS
;
A
#
# COMPACT_ATOMS: atom_id res chain seq x y z
N VAL A 1 6.69 -9.71 4.36
CA VAL A 1 6.76 -8.27 4.04
C VAL A 1 7.26 -8.05 2.64
N ILE A 2 6.58 -7.20 1.89
CA ILE A 2 7.05 -6.71 0.59
C ILE A 2 7.97 -5.52 0.87
N GLU A 3 9.25 -5.65 0.54
CA GLU A 3 10.23 -4.56 0.62
C GLU A 3 10.43 -3.97 -0.76
N ALA A 4 10.23 -2.65 -0.88
CA ALA A 4 10.37 -1.92 -2.13
C ALA A 4 11.60 -1.01 -2.07
N PHE A 5 12.49 -1.15 -3.07
CA PHE A 5 13.75 -0.43 -3.16
C PHE A 5 13.72 0.60 -4.29
N ALA A 6 14.36 1.74 -4.06
CA ALA A 6 14.44 2.79 -5.06
C ALA A 6 15.17 2.31 -6.32
N ALA A 7 14.76 2.85 -7.48
CA ALA A 7 15.33 2.46 -8.78
C ALA A 7 16.85 2.57 -8.85
N ALA A 8 17.44 3.51 -8.12
CA ALA A 8 18.90 3.67 -8.04
C ALA A 8 19.57 2.50 -7.31
N GLU A 9 18.98 2.03 -6.20
CA GLU A 9 19.48 0.89 -5.42
C GLU A 9 19.32 -0.42 -6.19
N VAL A 10 18.20 -0.58 -6.92
CA VAL A 10 17.98 -1.75 -7.77
C VAL A 10 19.07 -1.83 -8.86
N ARG A 11 19.30 -0.73 -9.59
CA ARG A 11 20.37 -0.69 -10.62
C ARG A 11 21.75 -0.96 -10.05
N ALA A 12 22.08 -0.37 -8.91
CA ALA A 12 23.35 -0.62 -8.24
C ALA A 12 23.53 -2.09 -7.81
N ALA A 13 22.42 -2.78 -7.48
CA ALA A 13 22.45 -4.20 -7.14
C ALA A 13 22.52 -5.12 -8.39
N GLU A 14 21.97 -4.69 -9.52
CA GLU A 14 22.07 -5.41 -10.80
C GLU A 14 23.48 -5.36 -11.40
N GLU A 15 24.18 -4.23 -11.27
CA GLU A 15 25.49 -3.99 -11.91
C GLU A 15 26.53 -5.11 -11.67
N PRO A 16 26.82 -5.57 -10.44
CA PRO A 16 27.78 -6.64 -10.23
C PRO A 16 27.30 -8.00 -10.78
N LEU A 17 25.98 -8.24 -10.86
CA LEU A 17 25.44 -9.47 -11.44
C LEU A 17 25.59 -9.45 -12.96
N LEU A 18 25.28 -8.32 -13.61
CA LEU A 18 25.46 -8.12 -15.04
C LEU A 18 26.93 -8.25 -15.44
N ALA A 19 27.85 -7.71 -14.63
CA ALA A 19 29.30 -7.82 -14.88
C ALA A 19 29.82 -9.27 -14.86
N CYS A 20 29.11 -10.18 -14.20
CA CYS A 20 29.44 -11.60 -14.12
C CYS A 20 28.80 -12.44 -15.24
N GLU A 21 27.90 -11.88 -16.04
CA GLU A 21 27.20 -12.61 -17.10
C GLU A 21 28.12 -13.00 -18.26
N ARG A 22 27.93 -14.24 -18.78
CA ARG A 22 28.69 -14.78 -19.93
C ARG A 22 27.82 -14.94 -21.18
N GLY A 23 26.79 -14.10 -21.31
CA GLY A 23 25.86 -14.13 -22.43
C GLY A 23 24.40 -14.18 -21.97
N PHE A 24 23.47 -14.19 -22.92
CA PHE A 24 22.02 -14.11 -22.65
C PHE A 24 21.49 -15.31 -21.83
N THR A 25 21.91 -16.53 -22.15
CA THR A 25 21.38 -17.75 -21.52
C THR A 25 21.80 -17.84 -20.06
N GLY A 26 20.81 -17.85 -19.17
CA GLY A 26 21.02 -17.86 -17.72
C GLY A 26 21.22 -16.48 -17.08
N GLY A 27 21.42 -15.42 -17.86
CA GLY A 27 21.52 -14.05 -17.41
C GLY A 27 20.21 -13.47 -16.86
N LEU A 28 20.29 -12.25 -16.31
CA LEU A 28 19.13 -11.59 -15.66
C LEU A 28 17.98 -11.42 -16.65
N MET A 29 18.25 -10.91 -17.86
CA MET A 29 17.21 -10.70 -18.89
C MET A 29 16.57 -12.03 -19.34
N HIS A 30 17.36 -13.12 -19.48
CA HIS A 30 16.80 -14.43 -19.82
C HIS A 30 15.86 -14.95 -18.71
N ARG A 31 16.23 -14.76 -17.45
CA ARG A 31 15.41 -15.15 -16.29
C ARG A 31 14.14 -14.30 -16.20
N ALA A 32 14.25 -12.98 -16.39
CA ALA A 32 13.15 -12.04 -16.43
C ALA A 32 12.15 -12.38 -17.55
N ALA A 33 12.62 -12.51 -18.78
CA ALA A 33 11.80 -12.85 -19.94
C ALA A 33 11.11 -14.23 -19.79
N THR A 34 11.82 -15.22 -19.22
CA THR A 34 11.25 -16.55 -18.97
C THR A 34 10.13 -16.48 -17.94
N ALA A 35 10.35 -15.76 -16.82
CA ALA A 35 9.34 -15.58 -15.78
C ALA A 35 8.11 -14.82 -16.31
N LEU A 36 8.32 -13.79 -17.13
CA LEU A 36 7.25 -13.04 -17.79
C LEU A 36 6.44 -13.95 -18.73
N ALA A 37 7.09 -14.75 -19.57
CA ALA A 37 6.41 -15.70 -20.45
C ALA A 37 5.60 -16.73 -19.66
N LEU A 38 6.12 -17.21 -18.51
CA LEU A 38 5.39 -18.12 -17.62
C LEU A 38 4.20 -17.43 -16.94
N ALA A 39 4.34 -16.15 -16.57
CA ALA A 39 3.23 -15.36 -16.01
C ALA A 39 2.08 -15.23 -17.03
N VAL A 40 2.39 -14.96 -18.30
CA VAL A 40 1.40 -14.96 -19.39
C VAL A 40 0.68 -16.30 -19.49
N VAL A 41 1.42 -17.41 -19.51
CA VAL A 41 0.83 -18.76 -19.59
C VAL A 41 -0.06 -19.06 -18.38
N ARG A 42 0.33 -18.65 -17.18
CA ARG A 42 -0.51 -18.82 -15.97
C ARG A 42 -1.80 -18.02 -16.08
N GLU A 43 -1.73 -16.77 -16.55
CA GLU A 43 -2.90 -15.92 -16.71
C GLU A 43 -3.88 -16.47 -17.75
N GLN A 44 -3.38 -16.97 -18.88
CA GLN A 44 -4.21 -17.63 -19.90
C GLN A 44 -4.90 -18.88 -19.35
N ARG A 45 -4.16 -19.72 -18.63
CA ARG A 45 -4.72 -20.95 -18.02
C ARG A 45 -5.78 -20.64 -16.96
N ALA A 46 -5.58 -19.60 -16.16
CA ALA A 46 -6.55 -19.17 -15.15
C ALA A 46 -7.90 -18.76 -15.78
N ARG A 47 -7.87 -18.29 -17.04
CA ARG A 47 -9.07 -17.95 -17.83
C ARG A 47 -9.56 -19.09 -18.74
N ALA A 48 -9.00 -20.27 -18.63
CA ALA A 48 -9.26 -21.39 -19.54
C ALA A 48 -8.96 -21.09 -21.02
N VAL A 49 -8.11 -20.09 -21.31
CA VAL A 49 -7.64 -19.76 -22.66
C VAL A 49 -6.54 -20.73 -23.06
N ARG A 50 -6.64 -21.30 -24.26
CA ARG A 50 -5.57 -22.14 -24.81
C ARG A 50 -4.34 -21.30 -25.12
N VAL A 51 -3.17 -21.74 -24.68
CA VAL A 51 -1.89 -21.04 -24.95
C VAL A 51 -1.58 -21.04 -26.45
N GLN A 52 -1.68 -22.21 -27.09
CA GLN A 52 -1.47 -22.33 -28.53
C GLN A 52 -2.62 -21.69 -29.33
N GLY A 53 -2.28 -20.77 -30.22
CA GLY A 53 -3.23 -20.00 -31.03
C GLY A 53 -3.74 -18.73 -30.36
N SER A 54 -3.48 -18.51 -29.06
CA SER A 54 -3.78 -17.23 -28.40
C SER A 54 -2.93 -16.08 -28.96
N THR A 55 -3.38 -14.86 -28.76
CA THR A 55 -2.70 -13.63 -29.20
C THR A 55 -2.13 -12.88 -27.99
N VAL A 56 -0.83 -12.59 -28.03
CA VAL A 56 -0.16 -11.76 -27.04
C VAL A 56 0.47 -10.56 -27.72
N VAL A 57 0.09 -9.37 -27.30
CA VAL A 57 0.61 -8.09 -27.82
C VAL A 57 1.47 -7.43 -26.76
N ALA A 58 2.69 -7.01 -27.09
CA ALA A 58 3.50 -6.16 -26.21
C ALA A 58 3.57 -4.74 -26.77
N LEU A 59 3.31 -3.75 -25.92
CA LEU A 59 3.64 -2.34 -26.17
C LEU A 59 5.09 -2.14 -25.77
N VAL A 60 5.97 -1.97 -26.76
CA VAL A 60 7.42 -2.02 -26.56
C VAL A 60 8.04 -0.64 -26.67
N GLY A 61 8.68 -0.20 -25.59
CA GLY A 61 9.48 1.01 -25.56
C GLY A 61 10.99 0.74 -25.69
N PRO A 62 11.82 1.76 -25.46
CA PRO A 62 13.27 1.64 -25.51
C PRO A 62 13.84 0.91 -24.29
N GLY A 63 15.02 0.32 -24.45
CA GLY A 63 15.82 -0.25 -23.36
C GLY A 63 15.42 -1.66 -22.93
N ASN A 64 15.89 -2.04 -21.73
CA ASN A 64 15.82 -3.42 -21.24
C ASN A 64 14.39 -3.90 -20.96
N ASN A 65 13.49 -3.03 -20.52
CA ASN A 65 12.08 -3.38 -20.28
C ASN A 65 11.39 -3.88 -21.56
N GLY A 66 11.60 -3.15 -22.66
CA GLY A 66 11.19 -3.60 -23.98
C GLY A 66 11.90 -4.90 -24.42
N GLY A 67 13.19 -5.06 -24.06
CA GLY A 67 13.97 -6.26 -24.29
C GLY A 67 13.39 -7.48 -23.60
N ASP A 68 13.03 -7.38 -22.31
CA ASP A 68 12.38 -8.45 -21.55
C ASP A 68 11.08 -8.92 -22.22
N ALA A 69 10.24 -7.97 -22.67
CA ALA A 69 9.01 -8.28 -23.37
C ALA A 69 9.25 -8.94 -24.74
N LEU A 70 10.22 -8.46 -25.53
CA LEU A 70 10.56 -9.04 -26.82
C LEU A 70 11.09 -10.48 -26.70
N HIS A 71 11.94 -10.75 -25.73
CA HIS A 71 12.41 -12.11 -25.45
C HIS A 71 11.29 -13.00 -24.91
N ALA A 72 10.39 -12.48 -24.05
CA ALA A 72 9.22 -13.23 -23.59
C ALA A 72 8.29 -13.59 -24.76
N LEU A 73 8.02 -12.63 -25.66
CA LEU A 73 7.25 -12.90 -26.89
C LEU A 73 7.92 -13.96 -27.76
N ALA A 74 9.25 -13.95 -27.90
CA ALA A 74 9.97 -14.98 -28.64
C ALA A 74 9.82 -16.38 -28.01
N ILE A 75 9.83 -16.48 -26.68
CA ILE A 75 9.57 -17.73 -25.94
C ILE A 75 8.12 -18.21 -26.19
N LEU A 76 7.16 -17.30 -26.15
CA LEU A 76 5.74 -17.60 -26.37
C LEU A 76 5.45 -17.99 -27.82
N ALA A 77 6.07 -17.31 -28.82
CA ALA A 77 5.93 -17.64 -30.23
C ALA A 77 6.37 -19.08 -30.54
N ARG A 78 7.49 -19.52 -29.95
CA ARG A 78 7.95 -20.92 -30.07
C ARG A 78 7.00 -21.95 -29.46
N ARG A 79 6.05 -21.50 -28.63
CA ARG A 79 4.97 -22.32 -28.04
C ARG A 79 3.64 -22.24 -28.81
N GLY A 80 3.66 -21.57 -29.98
CA GLY A 80 2.49 -21.46 -30.85
C GLY A 80 1.55 -20.29 -30.50
N VAL A 81 2.01 -19.31 -29.71
CA VAL A 81 1.31 -18.05 -29.46
C VAL A 81 1.50 -17.10 -30.66
N ARG A 82 0.44 -16.38 -31.04
CA ARG A 82 0.53 -15.26 -32.00
C ARG A 82 1.14 -14.06 -31.28
N ALA A 83 2.46 -13.97 -31.33
CA ALA A 83 3.24 -12.93 -30.65
C ALA A 83 3.38 -11.69 -31.54
N VAL A 84 2.96 -10.54 -31.03
CA VAL A 84 3.01 -9.24 -31.74
C VAL A 84 3.69 -8.20 -30.85
N ALA A 85 4.71 -7.53 -31.36
CA ALA A 85 5.30 -6.36 -30.75
C ALA A 85 4.80 -5.08 -31.44
N VAL A 86 4.30 -4.12 -30.68
CA VAL A 86 3.96 -2.76 -31.12
C VAL A 86 5.04 -1.83 -30.60
N LEU A 87 5.90 -1.36 -31.50
CA LEU A 87 7.03 -0.49 -31.17
C LEU A 87 6.54 0.97 -31.01
N THR A 88 6.76 1.53 -29.83
CA THR A 88 6.43 2.92 -29.48
C THR A 88 7.66 3.84 -29.49
N SER A 89 8.82 3.31 -29.92
CA SER A 89 10.10 4.02 -30.02
C SER A 89 10.88 3.53 -31.23
N ALA A 90 11.67 4.40 -31.84
CA ALA A 90 12.63 4.02 -32.87
C ALA A 90 13.83 3.25 -32.28
N ALA A 91 14.23 3.60 -31.06
CA ALA A 91 15.22 2.83 -30.31
C ALA A 91 14.55 1.58 -29.70
N VAL A 92 15.08 0.40 -30.00
CA VAL A 92 14.54 -0.90 -29.57
C VAL A 92 15.72 -1.78 -29.14
N HIS A 93 15.46 -2.75 -28.28
CA HIS A 93 16.47 -3.73 -27.87
C HIS A 93 16.75 -4.71 -29.04
N ASP A 94 17.92 -4.58 -29.69
CA ASP A 94 18.25 -5.27 -30.94
C ASP A 94 18.18 -6.79 -30.81
N ASP A 95 18.83 -7.37 -29.80
CA ASP A 95 18.85 -8.83 -29.60
C ASP A 95 17.44 -9.39 -29.33
N GLY A 96 16.62 -8.67 -28.56
CA GLY A 96 15.23 -9.06 -28.30
C GLY A 96 14.38 -9.04 -29.57
N LEU A 97 14.55 -8.01 -30.39
CA LEU A 97 13.87 -7.87 -31.68
C LEU A 97 14.29 -8.99 -32.65
N ALA A 98 15.58 -9.28 -32.72
CA ALA A 98 16.11 -10.39 -33.55
C ALA A 98 15.55 -11.75 -33.07
N ALA A 99 15.51 -11.97 -31.75
CA ALA A 99 14.96 -13.19 -31.16
C ALA A 99 13.47 -13.38 -31.50
N LEU A 100 12.66 -12.31 -31.41
CA LEU A 100 11.23 -12.35 -31.76
C LEU A 100 11.03 -12.67 -33.24
N ARG A 101 11.77 -12.01 -34.14
CA ARG A 101 11.70 -12.26 -35.59
C ARG A 101 12.09 -13.71 -35.94
N ALA A 102 13.17 -14.20 -35.33
CA ALA A 102 13.63 -15.59 -35.54
C ALA A 102 12.59 -16.63 -35.02
N ALA A 103 11.78 -16.26 -34.03
CA ALA A 103 10.68 -17.09 -33.53
C ALA A 103 9.36 -16.97 -34.34
N GLY A 104 9.34 -16.15 -35.41
CA GLY A 104 8.17 -15.93 -36.25
C GLY A 104 7.16 -14.91 -35.70
N GLY A 105 7.55 -14.10 -34.71
CA GLY A 105 6.69 -13.04 -34.17
C GLY A 105 6.55 -11.84 -35.14
N ARG A 106 5.43 -11.14 -35.05
CA ARG A 106 5.12 -9.93 -35.85
C ARG A 106 5.62 -8.68 -35.16
N VAL A 107 6.03 -7.70 -35.95
CA VAL A 107 6.52 -6.41 -35.44
C VAL A 107 5.81 -5.28 -36.17
N LEU A 108 5.05 -4.50 -35.43
CA LEU A 108 4.34 -3.29 -35.86
C LEU A 108 5.03 -2.07 -35.28
N ALA A 109 5.01 -0.94 -35.98
CA ALA A 109 5.61 0.31 -35.54
C ALA A 109 4.62 1.46 -35.68
N VAL A 110 4.41 2.20 -34.58
CA VAL A 110 3.52 3.39 -34.54
C VAL A 110 4.29 4.71 -34.54
N VAL A 111 5.62 4.64 -34.58
CA VAL A 111 6.49 5.82 -34.68
C VAL A 111 7.38 5.70 -35.92
N PRO A 112 7.72 6.83 -36.58
CA PRO A 112 8.65 6.83 -37.71
C PRO A 112 9.99 6.19 -37.35
N ASP A 113 10.67 5.63 -38.31
CA ASP A 113 12.02 5.06 -38.23
C ASP A 113 12.16 3.84 -37.29
N ALA A 114 11.07 3.37 -36.65
CA ALA A 114 11.11 2.13 -35.88
C ALA A 114 11.15 0.91 -36.81
N PRO A 115 11.90 -0.15 -36.44
CA PRO A 115 12.17 -1.30 -37.29
C PRO A 115 11.01 -2.31 -37.32
N GLY A 116 9.90 -2.00 -38.01
CA GLY A 116 8.72 -2.84 -38.14
C GLY A 116 7.85 -2.44 -39.29
N ARG A 117 6.69 -3.15 -39.48
CA ARG A 117 5.65 -2.70 -40.40
C ARG A 117 5.00 -1.44 -39.83
N GLN A 118 5.13 -0.34 -40.52
CA GLN A 118 4.49 0.92 -40.13
C GLN A 118 2.96 0.75 -40.14
N VAL A 119 2.32 1.16 -39.08
CA VAL A 119 0.88 1.13 -38.90
C VAL A 119 0.39 2.45 -38.30
N TRP A 120 -0.85 2.82 -38.58
CA TRP A 120 -1.47 3.92 -37.87
C TRP A 120 -1.91 3.52 -36.48
N LEU A 121 -2.08 4.49 -35.59
CA LEU A 121 -2.31 4.26 -34.17
C LEU A 121 -3.57 3.39 -33.91
N GLY A 122 -4.64 3.59 -34.68
CA GLY A 122 -5.88 2.80 -34.52
C GLY A 122 -5.71 1.33 -34.90
N GLU A 123 -4.81 0.98 -35.84
CA GLU A 123 -4.51 -0.43 -36.14
C GLU A 123 -3.77 -1.08 -34.97
N ALA A 124 -2.79 -0.40 -34.39
CA ALA A 124 -2.08 -0.87 -33.21
C ALA A 124 -3.00 -1.02 -31.98
N LEU A 125 -3.91 -0.04 -31.82
CA LEU A 125 -4.93 -0.07 -30.76
C LEU A 125 -5.86 -1.27 -30.92
N ALA A 126 -6.36 -1.53 -32.13
CA ALA A 126 -7.23 -2.69 -32.43
C ALA A 126 -6.51 -4.01 -32.18
N GLU A 127 -5.22 -4.13 -32.58
CA GLU A 127 -4.41 -5.34 -32.32
C GLU A 127 -4.25 -5.58 -30.80
N ALA A 128 -3.99 -4.52 -30.01
CA ALA A 128 -3.86 -4.63 -28.56
C ALA A 128 -5.21 -4.93 -27.87
N PHE A 129 -6.28 -4.28 -28.30
CA PHE A 129 -7.62 -4.41 -27.71
C PHE A 129 -8.22 -5.81 -27.92
N THR A 130 -7.94 -6.45 -29.07
CA THR A 130 -8.43 -7.79 -29.41
C THR A 130 -7.51 -8.93 -28.98
N ALA A 131 -6.42 -8.63 -28.30
CA ALA A 131 -5.48 -9.62 -27.77
C ALA A 131 -6.04 -10.37 -26.55
N ASP A 132 -5.58 -11.59 -26.31
CA ASP A 132 -5.86 -12.31 -25.05
C ASP A 132 -5.05 -11.69 -23.88
N VAL A 133 -3.82 -11.24 -24.17
CA VAL A 133 -2.92 -10.62 -23.20
C VAL A 133 -2.18 -9.44 -23.82
N VAL A 134 -2.12 -8.33 -23.10
CA VAL A 134 -1.30 -7.17 -23.41
C VAL A 134 -0.16 -7.08 -22.39
N LEU A 135 1.09 -6.98 -22.88
CA LEU A 135 2.26 -6.66 -22.07
C LEU A 135 2.53 -5.15 -22.16
N ASP A 136 2.48 -4.46 -21.05
CA ASP A 136 2.92 -3.07 -20.95
C ASP A 136 4.42 -3.02 -20.66
N ALA A 137 5.23 -2.79 -21.68
CA ALA A 137 6.68 -2.75 -21.63
C ALA A 137 7.25 -1.46 -22.22
N VAL A 138 6.51 -0.34 -22.14
CA VAL A 138 6.94 0.94 -22.70
C VAL A 138 8.05 1.55 -21.85
N LEU A 139 7.88 1.63 -20.52
CA LEU A 139 8.88 2.16 -19.58
C LEU A 139 9.01 1.26 -18.36
N GLY A 140 10.25 0.91 -17.98
CA GLY A 140 10.58 0.28 -16.70
C GLY A 140 11.19 1.28 -15.72
N ILE A 141 12.05 0.82 -14.78
CA ILE A 141 12.69 1.64 -13.74
C ILE A 141 13.58 2.78 -14.27
N GLY A 142 13.89 2.80 -15.56
CA GLY A 142 14.61 3.91 -16.21
C GLY A 142 13.73 5.10 -16.57
N GLY A 143 12.41 4.95 -16.56
CA GLY A 143 11.45 6.00 -16.88
C GLY A 143 11.44 7.13 -15.86
N ARG A 144 11.23 8.37 -16.34
CA ARG A 144 11.03 9.54 -15.49
C ARG A 144 9.81 10.34 -15.97
N GLY A 145 8.90 10.61 -15.05
CA GLY A 145 7.63 11.29 -15.35
C GLY A 145 6.65 10.41 -16.13
N GLY A 146 5.55 11.02 -16.61
CA GLY A 146 4.53 10.33 -17.39
C GLY A 146 4.98 9.96 -18.81
N LEU A 147 4.21 9.10 -19.45
CA LEU A 147 4.35 8.78 -20.87
C LEU A 147 4.17 10.04 -21.72
N ARG A 148 4.79 10.06 -22.92
CA ARG A 148 4.75 11.20 -23.85
C ARG A 148 4.53 10.72 -25.28
N GLY A 149 4.08 11.65 -26.14
CA GLY A 149 3.89 11.42 -27.58
C GLY A 149 2.98 10.24 -27.87
N THR A 150 3.28 9.51 -28.95
CA THR A 150 2.46 8.39 -29.45
C THR A 150 2.25 7.28 -28.41
N ALA A 151 3.22 7.04 -27.53
CA ALA A 151 3.07 6.06 -26.44
C ALA A 151 2.00 6.50 -25.44
N ALA A 152 1.98 7.77 -25.05
CA ALA A 152 0.94 8.32 -24.16
C ALA A 152 -0.45 8.26 -24.79
N GLU A 153 -0.56 8.58 -26.08
CA GLU A 153 -1.80 8.53 -26.82
C GLU A 153 -2.34 7.09 -26.93
N LEU A 154 -1.50 6.13 -27.33
CA LEU A 154 -1.87 4.72 -27.43
C LEU A 154 -2.34 4.15 -26.09
N VAL A 155 -1.56 4.38 -25.02
CA VAL A 155 -1.88 3.90 -23.68
C VAL A 155 -3.14 4.56 -23.14
N GLY A 156 -3.33 5.88 -23.37
CA GLY A 156 -4.53 6.60 -22.93
C GLY A 156 -5.80 6.10 -23.62
N LEU A 157 -5.74 5.88 -24.94
CA LEU A 157 -6.88 5.35 -25.70
C LEU A 157 -7.21 3.91 -25.27
N LEU A 158 -6.18 3.04 -25.12
CA LEU A 158 -6.40 1.67 -24.69
C LEU A 158 -6.97 1.60 -23.27
N ALA A 159 -6.46 2.40 -22.35
CA ALA A 159 -6.98 2.47 -20.98
C ALA A 159 -8.44 2.93 -20.94
N GLY A 160 -8.81 3.95 -21.75
CA GLY A 160 -10.19 4.40 -21.91
C GLY A 160 -11.11 3.28 -22.39
N LEU A 161 -10.74 2.62 -23.49
CA LEU A 161 -11.53 1.50 -24.04
C LEU A 161 -11.73 0.35 -23.04
N LEU A 162 -10.68 -0.01 -22.28
CA LEU A 162 -10.79 -1.07 -21.29
C LEU A 162 -11.66 -0.70 -20.09
N THR A 163 -11.71 0.59 -19.73
CA THR A 163 -12.60 1.11 -18.67
C THR A 163 -14.07 1.06 -19.11
N ASP A 164 -14.35 1.38 -20.37
CA ASP A 164 -15.71 1.46 -20.91
C ASP A 164 -16.37 0.10 -21.14
N LEU A 165 -15.59 -1.00 -21.28
CA LEU A 165 -16.11 -2.35 -21.51
C LEU A 165 -16.96 -2.90 -20.35
N GLY A 166 -16.75 -2.45 -19.13
CA GLY A 166 -17.56 -2.81 -17.96
C GLY A 166 -17.55 -4.30 -17.55
N ASP A 167 -17.23 -5.24 -18.46
CA ASP A 167 -17.12 -6.67 -18.19
C ASP A 167 -15.67 -7.14 -18.32
N PRO A 168 -15.07 -7.61 -17.21
CA PRO A 168 -13.69 -8.11 -17.22
C PRO A 168 -13.49 -9.39 -18.04
N GLY A 169 -14.57 -10.06 -18.45
CA GLY A 169 -14.51 -11.34 -19.18
C GLY A 169 -14.03 -11.19 -20.63
N ASP A 170 -14.41 -10.12 -21.30
CA ASP A 170 -14.15 -9.89 -22.74
C ASP A 170 -12.94 -9.01 -23.03
N SER A 171 -12.32 -8.42 -21.99
CA SER A 171 -11.16 -7.55 -22.15
C SER A 171 -9.84 -8.33 -22.13
N PRO A 172 -8.79 -7.85 -22.82
CA PRO A 172 -7.45 -8.41 -22.72
C PRO A 172 -6.91 -8.31 -21.28
N ARG A 173 -6.16 -9.31 -20.85
CA ARG A 173 -5.42 -9.21 -19.60
C ARG A 173 -4.17 -8.36 -19.79
N VAL A 174 -4.05 -7.33 -18.99
CA VAL A 174 -2.88 -6.45 -18.99
C VAL A 174 -1.88 -6.93 -17.95
N LEU A 175 -0.66 -7.23 -18.38
CA LEU A 175 0.49 -7.50 -17.52
C LEU A 175 1.52 -6.38 -17.69
N ALA A 176 1.81 -5.66 -16.61
CA ALA A 176 2.90 -4.69 -16.62
C ALA A 176 4.24 -5.41 -16.44
N VAL A 177 5.21 -5.02 -17.26
CA VAL A 177 6.58 -5.53 -17.24
C VAL A 177 7.41 -4.63 -16.35
N ASP A 178 7.87 -5.17 -15.26
CA ASP A 178 8.61 -4.53 -14.17
C ASP A 178 7.80 -3.50 -13.39
N VAL A 179 7.22 -2.51 -14.04
CA VAL A 179 6.31 -1.51 -13.47
C VAL A 179 5.27 -1.10 -14.52
N PRO A 180 4.05 -0.68 -14.15
CA PRO A 180 3.15 -0.02 -15.09
C PRO A 180 3.82 1.21 -15.70
N SER A 181 3.80 1.32 -17.03
CA SER A 181 4.51 2.41 -17.73
C SER A 181 3.90 3.76 -17.42
N GLY A 182 4.73 4.72 -17.02
CA GLY A 182 4.31 6.10 -16.75
C GLY A 182 4.03 6.43 -15.28
N ILE A 183 4.19 5.47 -14.35
CA ILE A 183 4.15 5.75 -12.91
C ILE A 183 5.48 6.35 -12.41
N GLY A 184 5.41 7.10 -11.32
CA GLY A 184 6.58 7.47 -10.52
C GLY A 184 7.12 6.27 -9.78
N VAL A 185 8.25 5.72 -10.25
CA VAL A 185 8.81 4.46 -9.74
C VAL A 185 9.18 4.54 -8.27
N ASP A 186 9.72 5.69 -7.84
CA ASP A 186 10.26 5.88 -6.49
C ASP A 186 9.29 6.55 -5.51
N ASP A 187 8.27 7.26 -6.01
CA ASP A 187 7.36 8.09 -5.20
C ASP A 187 5.87 7.74 -5.35
N GLY A 188 5.52 6.89 -6.32
CA GLY A 188 4.15 6.49 -6.58
C GLY A 188 3.29 7.56 -7.25
N THR A 189 3.87 8.61 -7.80
CA THR A 189 3.12 9.64 -8.54
C THR A 189 2.59 9.12 -9.87
N VAL A 190 1.55 9.77 -10.41
CA VAL A 190 0.98 9.49 -11.73
C VAL A 190 0.82 10.81 -12.47
N ALA A 191 1.67 11.04 -13.48
CA ALA A 191 1.76 12.32 -14.18
C ALA A 191 1.08 12.32 -15.56
N GLY A 192 0.45 11.21 -15.97
CA GLY A 192 -0.18 11.06 -17.29
C GLY A 192 -0.96 9.76 -17.41
N PRO A 193 -1.29 9.32 -18.64
CA PRO A 193 -1.99 8.06 -18.82
C PRO A 193 -1.12 6.87 -18.38
N VAL A 194 -1.76 5.94 -17.67
CA VAL A 194 -1.19 4.67 -17.23
C VAL A 194 -2.20 3.58 -17.56
N LEU A 195 -1.74 2.46 -18.10
CA LEU A 195 -2.58 1.30 -18.37
C LEU A 195 -2.77 0.50 -17.08
N PRO A 196 -4.00 0.37 -16.55
CA PRO A 196 -4.22 -0.43 -15.35
C PRO A 196 -3.87 -1.90 -15.61
N ALA A 197 -2.93 -2.44 -14.83
CA ALA A 197 -2.52 -3.81 -14.95
C ALA A 197 -3.37 -4.73 -14.07
N HIS A 198 -3.67 -5.93 -14.54
CA HIS A 198 -4.22 -7.00 -13.72
C HIS A 198 -3.11 -7.63 -12.86
N ARG A 199 -1.90 -7.63 -13.37
CA ARG A 199 -0.69 -8.11 -12.70
C ARG A 199 0.53 -7.31 -13.13
N THR A 200 1.42 -7.04 -12.20
CA THR A 200 2.77 -6.55 -12.50
C THR A 200 3.78 -7.65 -12.19
N VAL A 201 4.58 -8.02 -13.19
CA VAL A 201 5.72 -8.94 -13.02
C VAL A 201 6.96 -8.10 -12.87
N THR A 202 7.44 -7.94 -11.64
CA THR A 202 8.59 -7.09 -11.31
C THR A 202 9.82 -7.92 -10.98
N PHE A 203 10.99 -7.41 -11.34
CA PHE A 203 12.23 -8.20 -11.33
C PHE A 203 13.14 -7.81 -10.16
N GLY A 204 13.71 -8.84 -9.51
CA GLY A 204 14.65 -8.73 -8.40
C GLY A 204 14.04 -8.31 -7.07
N CYS A 205 13.34 -7.20 -7.04
CA CYS A 205 12.60 -6.71 -5.87
C CYS A 205 11.46 -5.77 -6.30
N ALA A 206 10.52 -5.49 -5.40
CA ALA A 206 9.48 -4.50 -5.65
C ALA A 206 10.08 -3.08 -5.68
N LYS A 207 9.39 -2.17 -6.38
CA LYS A 207 9.71 -0.74 -6.45
C LYS A 207 8.65 0.05 -5.68
N PRO A 208 8.98 1.20 -5.09
CA PRO A 208 8.05 1.99 -4.27
C PRO A 208 6.73 2.30 -4.98
N GLY A 209 6.74 2.65 -6.27
CA GLY A 209 5.54 2.94 -7.05
C GLY A 209 4.56 1.77 -7.17
N LEU A 210 4.99 0.51 -6.93
CA LEU A 210 4.11 -0.65 -6.90
C LEU A 210 3.31 -0.79 -5.60
N VAL A 211 3.76 -0.11 -4.55
CA VAL A 211 3.15 -0.20 -3.22
C VAL A 211 2.66 1.15 -2.69
N LEU A 212 3.02 2.27 -3.31
CA LEU A 212 2.65 3.62 -2.90
C LEU A 212 1.53 4.20 -3.79
N PRO A 213 0.56 4.93 -3.20
CA PRO A 213 -0.49 5.61 -3.94
C PRO A 213 0.05 6.88 -4.65
N PRO A 214 -0.59 7.33 -5.72
CA PRO A 214 -1.73 6.71 -6.42
C PRO A 214 -1.33 5.55 -7.35
N ALA A 215 -0.05 5.38 -7.69
CA ALA A 215 0.44 4.42 -8.68
C ALA A 215 0.13 2.96 -8.34
N ALA A 216 0.10 2.58 -7.06
CA ALA A 216 -0.20 1.22 -6.64
C ALA A 216 -1.60 0.73 -7.11
N ALA A 217 -2.54 1.64 -7.40
CA ALA A 217 -3.84 1.29 -7.95
C ALA A 217 -3.76 0.72 -9.38
N TYR A 218 -2.67 1.01 -10.10
CA TYR A 218 -2.43 0.54 -11.47
C TYR A 218 -1.61 -0.74 -11.52
N ALA A 219 -1.01 -1.18 -10.40
CA ALA A 219 -0.08 -2.31 -10.38
C ALA A 219 -0.78 -3.69 -10.41
N GLY A 220 -2.04 -3.77 -10.03
CA GLY A 220 -2.74 -5.04 -9.85
C GLY A 220 -2.03 -5.98 -8.87
N ALA A 221 -2.07 -7.28 -9.13
CA ALA A 221 -1.35 -8.26 -8.32
C ALA A 221 0.16 -8.20 -8.62
N VAL A 222 0.97 -7.81 -7.63
CA VAL A 222 2.43 -7.70 -7.78
C VAL A 222 3.09 -9.06 -7.57
N GLU A 223 3.82 -9.52 -8.59
CA GLU A 223 4.63 -10.74 -8.56
C GLU A 223 6.12 -10.37 -8.65
N VAL A 224 6.87 -10.63 -7.59
CA VAL A 224 8.31 -10.39 -7.55
C VAL A 224 9.06 -11.62 -8.02
N VAL A 225 9.77 -11.51 -9.13
CA VAL A 225 10.67 -12.54 -9.67
C VAL A 225 12.03 -12.41 -9.01
N ASP A 226 12.45 -13.40 -8.24
CA ASP A 226 13.77 -13.40 -7.62
C ASP A 226 14.88 -13.55 -8.68
N LEU A 227 15.68 -12.51 -8.85
CA LEU A 227 16.86 -12.49 -9.72
C LEU A 227 18.17 -12.58 -8.91
N GLY A 228 18.13 -12.83 -7.62
CA GLY A 228 19.31 -12.91 -6.77
C GLY A 228 19.82 -11.55 -6.29
N LEU A 229 19.01 -10.49 -6.33
CA LEU A 229 19.41 -9.14 -5.88
C LEU A 229 19.49 -9.01 -4.36
N ARG A 230 18.73 -9.79 -3.60
CA ARG A 230 18.64 -9.66 -2.12
C ARG A 230 20.00 -9.72 -1.41
N PRO A 231 20.91 -10.67 -1.73
CA PRO A 231 22.24 -10.71 -1.10
C PRO A 231 23.06 -9.46 -1.42
N VAL A 232 22.98 -8.93 -2.66
CA VAL A 232 23.71 -7.74 -3.07
C VAL A 232 23.18 -6.49 -2.36
N LEU A 233 21.86 -6.32 -2.31
CA LEU A 233 21.20 -5.23 -1.56
C LEU A 233 21.62 -5.25 -0.07
N ALA A 234 21.65 -6.44 0.54
CA ALA A 234 22.10 -6.60 1.93
C ALA A 234 23.57 -6.21 2.11
N GLN A 235 24.46 -6.63 1.19
CA GLN A 235 25.88 -6.28 1.20
C GLN A 235 26.09 -4.76 1.02
N GLN A 236 25.31 -4.13 0.18
CA GLN A 236 25.31 -2.68 -0.04
C GLN A 236 24.63 -1.90 1.08
N ARG A 237 24.02 -2.59 2.06
CA ARG A 237 23.24 -1.99 3.15
C ARG A 237 22.10 -1.10 2.61
N ALA A 238 21.54 -1.46 1.46
CA ALA A 238 20.40 -0.78 0.88
C ALA A 238 19.20 -0.84 1.85
N ARG A 239 18.45 0.25 1.93
CA ARG A 239 17.27 0.34 2.79
C ARG A 239 16.02 0.40 1.95
N PRO A 240 15.00 -0.41 2.23
CA PRO A 240 13.71 -0.28 1.54
C PRO A 240 13.15 1.14 1.70
N ALA A 241 12.80 1.76 0.59
CA ALA A 241 12.17 3.08 0.56
C ALA A 241 10.70 3.01 1.04
N ALA A 242 10.04 1.86 0.82
CA ALA A 242 8.71 1.58 1.35
C ALA A 242 8.58 0.08 1.68
N ARG A 243 7.65 -0.24 2.58
CA ARG A 243 7.28 -1.62 2.94
C ARG A 243 5.78 -1.79 2.93
N ARG A 244 5.32 -3.02 2.64
CA ARG A 244 3.93 -3.43 2.83
C ARG A 244 3.91 -4.73 3.63
N LEU A 245 3.14 -4.75 4.72
CA LEU A 245 3.00 -5.95 5.54
C LEU A 245 2.10 -6.98 4.84
N GLU A 246 2.43 -8.23 5.05
CA GLU A 246 1.62 -9.38 4.67
C GLU A 246 1.06 -10.08 5.90
N ALA A 247 0.13 -11.00 5.74
CA ALA A 247 -0.54 -11.68 6.86
C ALA A 247 0.42 -12.24 7.93
N PRO A 248 1.54 -12.93 7.57
CA PRO A 248 2.47 -13.44 8.59
C PRO A 248 3.15 -12.33 9.41
N ASP A 249 3.44 -11.19 8.79
CA ASP A 249 4.06 -10.04 9.48
C ASP A 249 3.10 -9.42 10.48
N VAL A 250 1.83 -9.25 10.07
CA VAL A 250 0.76 -8.73 10.94
C VAL A 250 0.51 -9.68 12.10
N ALA A 251 0.46 -10.99 11.84
CA ALA A 251 0.33 -12.01 12.89
C ALA A 251 1.48 -11.95 13.91
N ALA A 252 2.71 -11.68 13.46
CA ALA A 252 3.87 -11.55 14.35
C ALA A 252 3.81 -10.29 15.22
N LEU A 253 3.13 -9.24 14.76
CA LEU A 253 2.93 -8.00 15.48
C LEU A 253 1.71 -8.03 16.41
N TRP A 254 0.80 -9.02 16.30
CA TRP A 254 -0.41 -9.05 17.10
C TRP A 254 -0.14 -9.57 18.51
N PRO A 255 -0.53 -8.82 19.58
CA PRO A 255 -0.26 -9.24 20.95
C PRO A 255 -1.13 -10.44 21.33
N VAL A 256 -0.47 -11.58 21.61
CA VAL A 256 -1.15 -12.80 22.07
C VAL A 256 -0.98 -12.92 23.57
N PRO A 257 -2.09 -13.00 24.34
CA PRO A 257 -2.02 -13.14 25.80
C PRO A 257 -1.46 -14.49 26.21
N GLY A 258 -0.47 -14.51 27.11
CA GLY A 258 0.00 -15.75 27.74
C GLY A 258 -0.90 -16.19 28.90
N ALA A 259 -0.65 -17.37 29.47
CA ALA A 259 -1.47 -17.98 30.52
C ALA A 259 -1.64 -17.12 31.81
N ARG A 260 -0.71 -16.21 32.08
CA ARG A 260 -0.75 -15.29 33.23
C ARG A 260 -1.25 -13.89 32.89
N ALA A 261 -1.82 -13.70 31.68
CA ALA A 261 -2.31 -12.41 31.26
C ALA A 261 -3.52 -11.97 32.11
N HIS A 262 -3.60 -10.66 32.32
CA HIS A 262 -4.74 -10.00 32.96
C HIS A 262 -5.03 -8.69 32.23
N LYS A 263 -6.15 -8.02 32.59
CA LYS A 263 -6.62 -6.83 31.86
C LYS A 263 -5.56 -5.74 31.66
N TYR A 264 -4.65 -5.55 32.61
CA TYR A 264 -3.59 -4.54 32.51
C TYR A 264 -2.39 -4.97 31.63
N THR A 265 -2.06 -6.25 31.57
CA THR A 265 -1.00 -6.76 30.70
C THR A 265 -1.45 -6.88 29.23
N ARG A 266 -2.78 -6.96 29.00
CA ARG A 266 -3.35 -6.93 27.65
C ARG A 266 -3.50 -5.51 27.10
N GLY A 267 -3.25 -4.48 27.91
CA GLY A 267 -3.38 -3.09 27.55
C GLY A 267 -4.73 -2.46 27.90
N VAL A 268 -4.69 -1.26 28.43
CA VAL A 268 -5.86 -0.43 28.74
C VAL A 268 -5.90 0.75 27.79
N VAL A 269 -6.99 0.89 27.03
CA VAL A 269 -7.21 1.99 26.10
C VAL A 269 -8.08 3.05 26.75
N GLY A 270 -7.58 4.28 26.84
CA GLY A 270 -8.39 5.45 27.16
C GLY A 270 -9.04 6.00 25.88
N VAL A 271 -10.32 6.27 25.91
CA VAL A 271 -11.07 6.79 24.77
C VAL A 271 -11.73 8.11 25.16
N VAL A 272 -11.36 9.19 24.44
CA VAL A 272 -12.04 10.50 24.47
C VAL A 272 -12.62 10.71 23.08
N ALA A 273 -13.88 10.36 22.93
CA ALA A 273 -14.54 10.33 21.63
C ALA A 273 -16.05 10.61 21.79
N GLY A 274 -16.67 10.94 20.68
CA GLY A 274 -18.09 11.26 20.61
C GLY A 274 -18.41 12.64 21.19
N SER A 275 -19.54 13.14 20.76
CA SER A 275 -20.17 14.35 21.26
C SER A 275 -21.69 14.12 21.26
N ARG A 276 -22.47 15.08 21.78
CA ARG A 276 -23.95 15.04 21.69
C ARG A 276 -24.41 14.93 20.22
N ALA A 277 -23.70 15.55 19.29
CA ALA A 277 -24.01 15.50 17.86
C ALA A 277 -23.60 14.16 17.22
N TYR A 278 -22.52 13.53 17.71
CA TYR A 278 -21.94 12.32 17.12
C TYR A 278 -21.63 11.23 18.16
N PRO A 279 -22.65 10.76 18.92
CA PRO A 279 -22.41 9.77 19.99
C PRO A 279 -21.93 8.41 19.46
N GLY A 280 -22.32 8.05 18.22
CA GLY A 280 -21.95 6.78 17.59
C GLY A 280 -20.46 6.61 17.36
N ALA A 281 -19.70 7.70 17.20
CA ALA A 281 -18.25 7.64 17.00
C ALA A 281 -17.53 7.03 18.22
N ALA A 282 -17.97 7.36 19.43
CA ALA A 282 -17.46 6.74 20.66
C ALA A 282 -17.75 5.24 20.70
N VAL A 283 -18.99 4.84 20.35
CA VAL A 283 -19.41 3.43 20.32
C VAL A 283 -18.56 2.64 19.34
N LEU A 284 -18.34 3.17 18.12
CA LEU A 284 -17.54 2.52 17.07
C LEU A 284 -16.07 2.42 17.45
N GLY A 285 -15.48 3.48 18.01
CA GLY A 285 -14.09 3.46 18.47
C GLY A 285 -13.87 2.46 19.62
N VAL A 286 -14.80 2.39 20.56
CA VAL A 286 -14.80 1.39 21.63
C VAL A 286 -14.94 -0.02 21.07
N ALA A 287 -15.86 -0.25 20.13
CA ALA A 287 -16.05 -1.54 19.48
C ALA A 287 -14.77 -2.01 18.75
N GLY A 288 -14.09 -1.10 18.04
CA GLY A 288 -12.80 -1.38 17.39
C GLY A 288 -11.73 -1.80 18.40
N ALA A 289 -11.61 -1.09 19.51
CA ALA A 289 -10.63 -1.40 20.57
C ALA A 289 -10.89 -2.75 21.23
N LEU A 290 -12.13 -3.03 21.60
CA LEU A 290 -12.54 -4.31 22.21
C LEU A 290 -12.33 -5.47 21.23
N GLY A 291 -12.76 -5.27 19.96
CA GLY A 291 -12.63 -6.27 18.90
C GLY A 291 -11.18 -6.64 18.59
N ALA A 292 -10.24 -5.70 18.75
CA ALA A 292 -8.80 -5.93 18.57
C ALA A 292 -8.16 -6.65 19.78
N GLY A 293 -8.87 -6.83 20.90
CA GLY A 293 -8.45 -7.66 22.02
C GLY A 293 -7.72 -6.93 23.14
N CYS A 294 -7.89 -5.61 23.31
CA CYS A 294 -7.39 -4.92 24.50
C CYS A 294 -7.96 -5.51 25.80
N GLY A 295 -7.28 -5.29 26.92
CA GLY A 295 -7.70 -5.84 28.22
C GLY A 295 -8.84 -5.05 28.87
N MET A 296 -8.96 -3.75 28.55
CA MET A 296 -9.99 -2.86 29.10
C MET A 296 -10.08 -1.58 28.27
N VAL A 297 -11.27 -1.03 28.16
CA VAL A 297 -11.49 0.33 27.66
C VAL A 297 -11.95 1.23 28.80
N ARG A 298 -11.34 2.42 28.91
CA ARG A 298 -11.79 3.52 29.75
C ARG A 298 -12.35 4.63 28.88
N TYR A 299 -13.60 4.94 29.06
CA TYR A 299 -14.27 6.00 28.33
C TYR A 299 -14.35 7.29 29.14
N GLN A 300 -14.04 8.43 28.50
CA GLN A 300 -14.22 9.77 29.06
C GLN A 300 -14.96 10.66 28.05
N GLY A 301 -16.10 11.19 28.47
CA GLY A 301 -16.94 12.05 27.63
C GLY A 301 -18.29 12.35 28.28
N PRO A 302 -19.20 13.02 27.54
CA PRO A 302 -20.51 13.43 28.05
C PRO A 302 -21.31 12.26 28.60
N PRO A 303 -22.11 12.47 29.66
CA PRO A 303 -22.91 11.40 30.29
C PRO A 303 -23.84 10.67 29.32
N GLU A 304 -24.43 11.38 28.37
CA GLU A 304 -25.31 10.80 27.34
C GLU A 304 -24.56 9.85 26.40
N VAL A 305 -23.34 10.22 26.03
CA VAL A 305 -22.48 9.37 25.19
C VAL A 305 -21.98 8.18 26.00
N ALA A 306 -21.62 8.39 27.28
CA ALA A 306 -21.25 7.31 28.20
C ALA A 306 -22.36 6.28 28.34
N ALA A 307 -23.63 6.74 28.47
CA ALA A 307 -24.78 5.86 28.51
C ALA A 307 -24.94 5.03 27.23
N ALA A 308 -24.74 5.63 26.04
CA ALA A 308 -24.80 4.91 24.78
C ALA A 308 -23.67 3.87 24.66
N VAL A 309 -22.44 4.22 25.07
CA VAL A 309 -21.30 3.30 25.12
C VAL A 309 -21.59 2.11 26.04
N LEU A 310 -22.08 2.36 27.27
CA LEU A 310 -22.41 1.29 28.23
C LEU A 310 -23.57 0.41 27.77
N ALA A 311 -24.54 0.98 27.05
CA ALA A 311 -25.64 0.21 26.48
C ALA A 311 -25.19 -0.78 25.42
N ALA A 312 -24.17 -0.39 24.63
CA ALA A 312 -23.57 -1.23 23.57
C ALA A 312 -22.47 -2.16 24.11
N HIS A 313 -21.70 -1.69 25.10
CA HIS A 313 -20.49 -2.35 25.62
C HIS A 313 -20.44 -2.23 27.16
N PRO A 314 -21.18 -3.08 27.90
CA PRO A 314 -21.29 -3.01 29.37
C PRO A 314 -19.97 -3.28 30.09
N GLU A 315 -18.97 -3.88 29.43
CA GLU A 315 -17.61 -4.13 29.93
C GLU A 315 -16.72 -2.88 30.01
N VAL A 316 -17.16 -1.75 29.46
CA VAL A 316 -16.42 -0.48 29.48
C VAL A 316 -16.46 0.18 30.85
N VAL A 317 -15.34 0.76 31.26
CA VAL A 317 -15.25 1.53 32.51
C VAL A 317 -15.34 3.02 32.20
N VAL A 318 -16.33 3.72 32.68
CA VAL A 318 -16.45 5.18 32.55
C VAL A 318 -15.58 5.89 33.59
N GLY A 319 -14.85 6.90 33.20
CA GLY A 319 -14.04 7.75 34.05
C GLY A 319 -12.53 7.58 33.91
N SER A 320 -11.80 8.45 34.61
CA SER A 320 -10.34 8.52 34.60
C SER A 320 -9.70 7.29 35.24
N GLY A 321 -8.41 7.08 34.97
CA GLY A 321 -7.59 6.04 35.54
C GLY A 321 -6.39 5.69 34.65
N ARG A 322 -5.59 4.70 35.06
CA ARG A 322 -4.41 4.28 34.31
C ARG A 322 -4.80 3.75 32.92
N VAL A 323 -4.10 4.25 31.91
CA VAL A 323 -4.20 3.79 30.51
C VAL A 323 -2.79 3.55 29.94
N GLN A 324 -2.70 2.77 28.89
CA GLN A 324 -1.47 2.45 28.17
C GLN A 324 -1.45 2.96 26.73
N ALA A 325 -2.62 3.38 26.20
CA ALA A 325 -2.76 4.18 25.00
C ALA A 325 -4.02 5.03 25.07
N TRP A 326 -4.03 6.13 24.30
CA TRP A 326 -5.20 6.98 24.13
C TRP A 326 -5.74 6.92 22.70
N VAL A 327 -7.05 6.96 22.56
CA VAL A 327 -7.77 7.26 21.31
C VAL A 327 -8.54 8.54 21.52
N LEU A 328 -8.18 9.57 20.78
CA LEU A 328 -8.67 10.94 20.95
C LEU A 328 -9.29 11.46 19.66
N GLY A 329 -10.48 12.04 19.74
CA GLY A 329 -11.02 12.88 18.69
C GLY A 329 -12.11 12.32 17.79
N PRO A 330 -12.33 11.00 17.63
CA PRO A 330 -13.48 10.51 16.87
C PRO A 330 -14.78 11.15 17.31
N GLY A 331 -15.53 11.80 16.39
CA GLY A 331 -16.78 12.48 16.71
C GLY A 331 -16.71 13.66 17.69
N VAL A 332 -15.51 14.14 18.02
CA VAL A 332 -15.29 15.38 18.76
C VAL A 332 -15.41 16.53 17.77
N GLY A 333 -16.35 17.46 18.06
CA GLY A 333 -16.53 18.67 17.29
C GLY A 333 -15.83 19.87 17.92
N GLU A 334 -16.37 21.06 17.68
CA GLU A 334 -15.94 22.33 18.30
C GLU A 334 -16.47 22.50 19.73
N ASP A 335 -16.81 21.40 20.41
CA ASP A 335 -17.32 21.37 21.76
C ASP A 335 -16.17 21.63 22.74
N ASP A 336 -16.27 22.71 23.51
CA ASP A 336 -15.24 23.13 24.46
C ASP A 336 -14.99 22.09 25.57
N GLU A 337 -16.03 21.36 26.03
CA GLU A 337 -15.91 20.34 27.08
C GLU A 337 -15.08 19.14 26.58
N GLN A 338 -15.42 18.57 25.43
CA GLN A 338 -14.65 17.47 24.84
C GLN A 338 -13.26 17.92 24.41
N GLY A 339 -13.12 19.13 23.88
CA GLY A 339 -11.83 19.72 23.57
C GLY A 339 -10.92 19.82 24.80
N ALA A 340 -11.47 20.13 25.98
CA ALA A 340 -10.71 20.15 27.24
C ALA A 340 -10.23 18.74 27.64
N HIS A 341 -11.09 17.72 27.52
CA HIS A 341 -10.71 16.32 27.78
C HIS A 341 -9.60 15.85 26.82
N VAL A 342 -9.68 16.19 25.52
CA VAL A 342 -8.62 15.87 24.53
C VAL A 342 -7.31 16.52 24.92
N ARG A 343 -7.30 17.82 25.24
CA ARG A 343 -6.07 18.53 25.68
C ARG A 343 -5.48 17.94 26.95
N ALA A 344 -6.30 17.60 27.94
CA ALA A 344 -5.85 16.97 29.19
C ALA A 344 -5.23 15.60 28.94
N ALA A 345 -5.84 14.79 28.08
CA ALA A 345 -5.31 13.47 27.69
C ALA A 345 -3.98 13.59 26.92
N LEU A 346 -3.84 14.56 26.00
CA LEU A 346 -2.59 14.85 25.28
C LEU A 346 -1.47 15.28 26.24
N ALA A 347 -1.77 16.14 27.21
CA ALA A 347 -0.82 16.57 28.23
C ALA A 347 -0.33 15.39 29.07
N HIS A 348 -1.27 14.57 29.58
CA HIS A 348 -0.93 13.34 30.31
C HIS A 348 -0.10 12.37 29.46
N ALA A 349 -0.47 12.16 28.19
CA ALA A 349 0.25 11.27 27.29
C ALA A 349 1.68 11.72 27.04
N THR A 350 1.90 13.02 26.92
CA THR A 350 3.24 13.62 26.74
C THR A 350 4.11 13.40 27.98
N GLU A 351 3.57 13.69 29.17
CA GLU A 351 4.28 13.53 30.44
C GLU A 351 4.61 12.05 30.74
N ALA A 352 3.61 11.18 30.60
CA ALA A 352 3.75 9.76 30.90
C ALA A 352 4.34 8.91 29.75
N ARG A 353 4.63 9.52 28.59
CA ARG A 353 5.10 8.85 27.36
C ARG A 353 4.16 7.74 26.90
N VAL A 354 2.86 7.96 27.01
CA VAL A 354 1.80 7.04 26.58
C VAL A 354 1.49 7.28 25.10
N PRO A 355 1.42 6.25 24.24
CA PRO A 355 1.05 6.42 22.84
C PRO A 355 -0.37 6.94 22.66
N VAL A 356 -0.59 7.72 21.60
CA VAL A 356 -1.86 8.38 21.27
C VAL A 356 -2.24 8.12 19.83
N VAL A 357 -3.50 7.79 19.59
CA VAL A 357 -4.16 7.92 18.29
C VAL A 357 -4.96 9.22 18.31
N ALA A 358 -4.62 10.15 17.42
CA ALA A 358 -5.32 11.42 17.23
C ALA A 358 -6.05 11.42 15.88
N ASP A 359 -7.37 11.41 15.92
CA ASP A 359 -8.23 11.38 14.75
C ASP A 359 -9.22 12.55 14.74
N ALA A 360 -9.77 12.88 13.60
CA ALA A 360 -10.88 13.83 13.42
C ALA A 360 -10.69 15.15 14.22
N GLY A 361 -11.54 15.47 15.18
CA GLY A 361 -11.50 16.71 15.95
C GLY A 361 -10.22 16.91 16.76
N ALA A 362 -9.54 15.84 17.19
CA ALA A 362 -8.29 15.98 17.92
C ALA A 362 -7.15 16.56 17.06
N LEU A 363 -7.20 16.41 15.74
CA LEU A 363 -6.18 16.93 14.83
C LEU A 363 -6.04 18.47 14.90
N GLY A 364 -7.16 19.17 15.12
CA GLY A 364 -7.18 20.63 15.30
C GLY A 364 -6.72 21.11 16.68
N LEU A 365 -6.64 20.20 17.66
CA LEU A 365 -6.28 20.51 19.05
C LEU A 365 -4.82 20.16 19.39
N LEU A 366 -4.07 19.61 18.42
CA LEU A 366 -2.67 19.23 18.61
C LEU A 366 -1.77 20.45 18.83
N PRO A 367 -0.81 20.37 19.77
CA PRO A 367 0.27 21.34 19.83
C PRO A 367 1.10 21.33 18.53
N GLU A 368 1.95 22.32 18.35
CA GLU A 368 2.76 22.46 17.14
C GLU A 368 3.62 21.22 16.89
N HIS A 369 4.20 20.66 17.93
CA HIS A 369 5.03 19.47 17.89
C HIS A 369 4.57 18.45 18.95
N VAL A 370 4.40 17.17 18.56
CA VAL A 370 3.87 16.12 19.45
C VAL A 370 4.79 14.91 19.64
N GLY A 371 5.63 14.62 18.69
CA GLY A 371 6.56 13.49 18.75
C GLY A 371 5.98 12.14 18.26
N PRO A 372 6.86 11.14 18.14
CA PRO A 372 6.61 9.93 17.35
C PRO A 372 5.57 8.96 17.93
N LEU A 373 5.28 9.01 19.23
CA LEU A 373 4.26 8.17 19.87
C LEU A 373 2.82 8.65 19.62
N VAL A 374 2.66 9.84 19.02
CA VAL A 374 1.35 10.31 18.57
C VAL A 374 1.15 9.89 17.12
N VAL A 375 0.12 9.10 16.86
CA VAL A 375 -0.29 8.67 15.53
C VAL A 375 -1.46 9.52 15.07
N LEU A 376 -1.24 10.31 14.02
CA LEU A 376 -2.31 11.04 13.34
C LEU A 376 -2.97 10.14 12.32
N THR A 377 -4.31 10.15 12.26
CA THR A 377 -5.05 9.31 11.31
C THR A 377 -5.94 10.13 10.36
N PRO A 378 -5.40 11.17 9.69
CA PRO A 378 -6.19 12.01 8.79
C PRO A 378 -6.56 11.28 7.50
N HIS A 379 -7.70 11.67 6.91
CA HIS A 379 -7.92 11.55 5.46
C HIS A 379 -7.32 12.78 4.73
N ALA A 380 -7.29 12.78 3.38
CA ALA A 380 -6.62 13.83 2.61
C ALA A 380 -7.08 15.25 2.96
N GLY A 381 -8.39 15.48 3.12
CA GLY A 381 -8.92 16.79 3.48
C GLY A 381 -8.57 17.24 4.92
N GLU A 382 -8.48 16.31 5.88
CA GLU A 382 -8.01 16.59 7.25
C GLU A 382 -6.52 16.92 7.26
N LEU A 383 -5.72 16.18 6.50
CA LEU A 383 -4.28 16.43 6.36
C LEU A 383 -4.02 17.81 5.74
N ALA A 384 -4.76 18.17 4.69
CA ALA A 384 -4.66 19.49 4.06
C ALA A 384 -4.97 20.61 5.06
N ARG A 385 -6.07 20.49 5.84
CA ARG A 385 -6.41 21.47 6.89
C ARG A 385 -5.32 21.58 7.97
N LEU A 386 -4.82 20.43 8.45
CA LEU A 386 -3.75 20.36 9.45
C LEU A 386 -2.49 21.08 8.98
N LEU A 387 -2.08 20.85 7.74
CA LEU A 387 -0.88 21.44 7.14
C LEU A 387 -1.08 22.93 6.85
N THR A 388 -2.26 23.33 6.38
CA THR A 388 -2.60 24.74 6.13
C THR A 388 -2.58 25.54 7.44
N ALA A 389 -3.12 25.01 8.52
CA ALA A 389 -3.04 25.63 9.85
C ALA A 389 -1.59 25.77 10.35
N ARG A 390 -0.64 25.00 9.79
CA ARG A 390 0.80 25.05 10.06
C ARG A 390 1.61 25.78 8.98
N GLY A 391 0.94 26.61 8.17
CA GLY A 391 1.58 27.51 7.19
C GLY A 391 1.99 26.84 5.87
N ALA A 392 1.50 25.65 5.54
CA ALA A 392 1.63 25.11 4.19
C ALA A 392 0.53 25.65 3.26
N ARG A 393 0.82 25.70 1.97
CA ARG A 393 -0.18 25.92 0.93
C ARG A 393 -0.49 24.59 0.29
N VAL A 394 -1.60 23.98 0.68
CA VAL A 394 -1.99 22.64 0.23
C VAL A 394 -3.50 22.48 0.30
N GLU A 395 -4.06 21.90 -0.74
CA GLU A 395 -5.46 21.52 -0.84
C GLU A 395 -5.61 20.00 -0.79
N ARG A 396 -6.85 19.53 -0.66
CA ARG A 396 -7.16 18.10 -0.64
C ARG A 396 -6.62 17.37 -1.88
N ASP A 397 -6.81 17.94 -3.07
CA ASP A 397 -6.39 17.35 -4.33
C ASP A 397 -4.86 17.24 -4.46
N ASP A 398 -4.11 18.16 -3.82
CA ASP A 398 -2.65 18.06 -3.76
C ASP A 398 -2.22 16.85 -2.95
N VAL A 399 -2.90 16.62 -1.81
CA VAL A 399 -2.64 15.45 -0.96
C VAL A 399 -2.99 14.15 -1.70
N GLU A 400 -4.09 14.12 -2.43
CA GLU A 400 -4.51 12.93 -3.21
C GLU A 400 -3.57 12.64 -4.39
N ARG A 401 -2.97 13.68 -5.00
CA ARG A 401 -1.96 13.52 -6.07
C ARG A 401 -0.61 13.04 -5.58
N GLU A 402 -0.15 13.50 -4.41
CA GLU A 402 1.17 13.20 -3.85
C GLU A 402 1.07 12.76 -2.37
N PRO A 403 0.38 11.64 -2.05
CA PRO A 403 0.07 11.26 -0.66
C PRO A 403 1.32 11.04 0.18
N LEU A 404 2.35 10.39 -0.37
CA LEU A 404 3.62 10.16 0.31
C LEU A 404 4.29 11.47 0.70
N ARG A 405 4.40 12.42 -0.22
CA ARG A 405 5.03 13.72 0.01
C ARG A 405 4.38 14.45 1.19
N TRP A 406 3.06 14.50 1.20
CA TRP A 406 2.33 15.24 2.23
C TRP A 406 2.27 14.52 3.57
N ALA A 407 2.27 13.18 3.58
CA ALA A 407 2.42 12.41 4.81
C ALA A 407 3.80 12.65 5.46
N LEU A 408 4.87 12.65 4.66
CA LEU A 408 6.23 12.97 5.12
C LEU A 408 6.35 14.43 5.59
N GLU A 409 5.73 15.39 4.90
CA GLU A 409 5.72 16.79 5.32
C GLU A 409 4.99 16.99 6.65
N ALA A 410 3.87 16.28 6.85
CA ALA A 410 3.16 16.32 8.13
C ALA A 410 3.99 15.68 9.25
N GLN A 411 4.63 14.54 8.99
CA GLN A 411 5.54 13.89 9.93
C GLN A 411 6.69 14.84 10.33
N ARG A 412 7.32 15.50 9.35
CA ARG A 412 8.41 16.46 9.59
C ARG A 412 7.97 17.66 10.43
N ARG A 413 6.78 18.23 10.15
CA ARG A 413 6.26 19.42 10.87
C ARG A 413 5.79 19.11 12.28
N THR A 414 5.17 17.95 12.47
CA THR A 414 4.54 17.59 13.75
C THR A 414 5.41 16.72 14.64
N GLY A 415 6.40 16.02 14.08
CA GLY A 415 7.15 14.96 14.76
C GLY A 415 6.33 13.67 15.00
N ALA A 416 5.05 13.64 14.59
CA ALA A 416 4.14 12.52 14.75
C ALA A 416 4.43 11.38 13.77
N THR A 417 3.89 10.19 14.06
CA THR A 417 3.62 9.19 13.03
C THR A 417 2.33 9.55 12.31
N VAL A 418 2.31 9.53 10.99
CA VAL A 418 1.13 9.88 10.18
C VAL A 418 0.63 8.66 9.44
N LEU A 419 -0.60 8.23 9.74
CA LEU A 419 -1.36 7.25 8.99
C LEU A 419 -2.36 8.02 8.11
N LEU A 420 -1.99 8.28 6.86
CA LEU A 420 -2.86 8.95 5.88
C LEU A 420 -3.82 7.93 5.28
N LYS A 421 -5.11 8.09 5.61
CA LYS A 421 -6.21 7.23 5.12
C LYS A 421 -6.46 7.48 3.63
N GLY A 422 -6.60 6.40 2.85
CA GLY A 422 -6.91 6.43 1.41
C GLY A 422 -7.17 5.03 0.88
N ALA A 423 -7.43 4.89 -0.43
CA ALA A 423 -7.56 3.59 -1.09
C ALA A 423 -6.32 2.70 -0.85
N VAL A 424 -5.15 3.32 -0.84
CA VAL A 424 -3.93 2.79 -0.26
C VAL A 424 -3.57 3.69 0.92
N THR A 425 -3.56 3.13 2.12
CA THR A 425 -3.13 3.84 3.33
C THR A 425 -1.61 3.98 3.34
N VAL A 426 -1.10 5.18 3.61
CA VAL A 426 0.33 5.46 3.78
C VAL A 426 0.62 5.73 5.25
N VAL A 427 1.62 5.06 5.81
CA VAL A 427 2.12 5.32 7.16
C VAL A 427 3.55 5.83 7.08
N ALA A 428 3.78 7.06 7.54
CA ALA A 428 5.09 7.69 7.60
C ALA A 428 5.44 8.03 9.06
N GLY A 429 6.59 7.60 9.52
CA GLY A 429 7.00 7.84 10.90
C GLY A 429 8.51 7.78 11.10
N PRO A 430 9.00 7.89 12.33
CA PRO A 430 10.41 7.95 12.62
C PRO A 430 11.14 6.67 12.22
N GLY A 431 12.34 6.80 11.71
CA GLY A 431 13.27 5.67 11.58
C GLY A 431 13.77 5.19 12.95
N ALA A 432 14.25 3.95 13.00
CA ALA A 432 14.89 3.41 14.18
C ALA A 432 16.14 4.25 14.53
N ALA A 433 16.33 4.57 15.80
CA ALA A 433 17.54 5.25 16.25
C ALA A 433 18.80 4.44 15.83
N ARG A 434 19.87 5.14 15.49
CA ARG A 434 21.18 4.49 15.25
C ARG A 434 21.69 3.86 16.56
N ALA A 435 22.59 2.91 16.44
CA ALA A 435 23.21 2.24 17.60
C ALA A 435 23.92 3.24 18.55
N ASP A 436 24.30 4.44 18.07
CA ASP A 436 24.87 5.54 18.82
C ASP A 436 23.83 6.47 19.49
N GLY A 437 22.55 6.16 19.38
CA GLY A 437 21.44 6.92 19.96
C GLY A 437 21.06 8.20 19.19
N ARG A 438 21.77 8.55 18.11
CA ARG A 438 21.47 9.74 17.31
C ARG A 438 20.27 9.48 16.40
N ARG A 439 19.34 10.44 16.33
CA ARG A 439 18.12 10.41 15.49
C ARG A 439 18.14 11.44 14.36
N GLU A 440 19.04 12.39 14.39
CA GLU A 440 18.99 13.61 13.54
C GLU A 440 19.13 13.33 12.03
N ASP A 441 19.66 12.15 11.62
CA ASP A 441 19.86 11.82 10.20
C ASP A 441 19.23 10.46 9.79
N VAL A 442 18.24 9.98 10.55
CA VAL A 442 17.59 8.71 10.19
C VAL A 442 16.39 8.97 9.28
N ALA A 443 16.48 8.48 8.04
CA ALA A 443 15.37 8.57 7.10
C ALA A 443 14.07 8.00 7.72
N PRO A 444 12.92 8.65 7.47
CA PRO A 444 11.63 8.16 7.94
C PRO A 444 11.35 6.75 7.39
N VAL A 445 10.63 5.95 8.18
CA VAL A 445 10.10 4.66 7.72
C VAL A 445 8.76 4.92 7.06
N VAL A 446 8.58 4.34 5.86
CA VAL A 446 7.34 4.41 5.10
C VAL A 446 6.77 3.00 4.96
N MET A 447 5.49 2.87 5.30
CA MET A 447 4.72 1.65 5.02
C MET A 447 3.44 1.99 4.27
N SER A 448 2.89 1.02 3.54
CA SER A 448 1.59 1.15 2.89
C SER A 448 0.74 -0.08 3.12
N GLN A 449 -0.60 0.08 3.07
CA GLN A 449 -1.55 -1.03 3.08
C GLN A 449 -2.67 -0.78 2.07
N ALA A 450 -3.06 -1.83 1.35
CA ALA A 450 -4.06 -1.78 0.28
C ALA A 450 -5.11 -2.91 0.40
N ASP A 451 -5.39 -3.35 1.63
CA ASP A 451 -6.24 -4.51 1.90
C ASP A 451 -7.71 -4.15 2.09
N ALA A 452 -8.09 -2.88 1.87
CA ALA A 452 -9.45 -2.41 2.06
C ALA A 452 -10.26 -2.46 0.78
N PRO A 453 -11.53 -2.93 0.79
CA PRO A 453 -12.43 -2.78 -0.33
C PRO A 453 -12.90 -1.31 -0.43
N ALA A 454 -13.28 -0.87 -1.63
CA ALA A 454 -13.82 0.49 -1.84
C ALA A 454 -15.06 0.77 -0.97
N TRP A 455 -15.84 -0.25 -0.62
CA TRP A 455 -16.99 -0.17 0.28
C TRP A 455 -16.65 0.29 1.71
N LEU A 456 -15.37 0.25 2.10
CA LEU A 456 -14.92 0.77 3.39
C LEU A 456 -14.94 2.31 3.46
N ALA A 457 -15.16 2.99 2.35
CA ALA A 457 -15.40 4.44 2.30
C ALA A 457 -16.81 4.78 2.84
N THR A 458 -17.06 4.44 4.10
CA THR A 458 -18.32 4.68 4.82
C THR A 458 -18.08 5.44 6.12
N ALA A 459 -19.09 6.18 6.57
CA ALA A 459 -19.01 6.95 7.82
C ALA A 459 -18.78 6.01 9.02
N GLY A 460 -17.90 6.42 9.93
CA GLY A 460 -17.57 5.67 11.15
C GLY A 460 -16.47 4.62 10.97
N ALA A 461 -16.05 4.30 9.76
CA ALA A 461 -14.96 3.35 9.51
C ALA A 461 -13.63 3.83 10.12
N GLY A 462 -13.35 5.14 10.06
CA GLY A 462 -12.19 5.76 10.71
C GLY A 462 -12.19 5.61 12.23
N ASP A 463 -13.37 5.72 12.86
CA ASP A 463 -13.53 5.56 14.32
C ASP A 463 -13.15 4.13 14.75
N VAL A 464 -13.58 3.12 13.97
CA VAL A 464 -13.19 1.72 14.19
C VAL A 464 -11.70 1.53 14.06
N LEU A 465 -11.08 2.08 12.99
CA LEU A 465 -9.62 2.01 12.80
C LEU A 465 -8.87 2.63 13.97
N ALA A 466 -9.31 3.80 14.46
CA ALA A 466 -8.69 4.46 15.60
C ALA A 466 -8.74 3.57 16.85
N GLY A 467 -9.87 2.88 17.09
CA GLY A 467 -10.01 1.92 18.17
C GLY A 467 -9.07 0.72 18.04
N VAL A 468 -9.02 0.09 16.87
CA VAL A 468 -8.12 -1.05 16.57
C VAL A 468 -6.66 -0.65 16.81
N LEU A 469 -6.24 0.51 16.28
CA LEU A 469 -4.89 1.01 16.48
C LEU A 469 -4.60 1.29 17.96
N GLY A 470 -5.53 1.92 18.68
CA GLY A 470 -5.39 2.18 20.11
C GLY A 470 -5.14 0.90 20.91
N ALA A 471 -5.83 -0.20 20.59
CA ALA A 471 -5.64 -1.49 21.23
C ALA A 471 -4.23 -2.06 20.97
N LEU A 472 -3.75 -2.00 19.72
CA LEU A 472 -2.40 -2.44 19.38
C LEU A 472 -1.33 -1.61 20.11
N LEU A 473 -1.47 -0.29 20.14
CA LEU A 473 -0.53 0.58 20.84
C LEU A 473 -0.53 0.29 22.35
N ALA A 474 -1.71 0.07 22.95
CA ALA A 474 -1.82 -0.27 24.38
C ALA A 474 -1.15 -1.62 24.71
N GLY A 475 -1.30 -2.62 23.84
CA GLY A 475 -0.66 -3.93 24.00
C GLY A 475 0.85 -3.92 23.85
N HIS A 476 1.41 -2.86 23.24
CA HIS A 476 2.85 -2.70 23.00
C HIS A 476 3.47 -1.50 23.75
N ALA A 477 2.78 -0.92 24.72
CA ALA A 477 3.21 0.33 25.36
C ALA A 477 4.65 0.31 25.88
N ASP A 478 5.06 -0.77 26.57
CA ASP A 478 6.43 -0.91 27.09
C ASP A 478 7.49 -0.99 25.96
N ALA A 479 7.18 -1.74 24.90
CA ALA A 479 8.06 -1.85 23.74
C ALA A 479 8.18 -0.53 22.96
N LEU A 480 7.10 0.24 22.91
CA LEU A 480 7.05 1.57 22.26
C LEU A 480 7.79 2.63 23.07
N ALA A 481 7.79 2.53 24.40
CA ALA A 481 8.58 3.40 25.27
C ALA A 481 10.10 3.19 25.03
N ALA A 482 10.52 1.96 24.74
CA ALA A 482 11.90 1.60 24.43
C ALA A 482 12.28 1.97 22.97
N ASP A 483 11.40 1.68 22.01
CA ASP A 483 11.63 1.94 20.58
C ASP A 483 10.37 2.51 19.89
N PRO A 484 10.22 3.83 19.84
CA PRO A 484 9.08 4.48 19.18
C PRO A 484 8.95 4.22 17.68
N SER A 485 9.99 3.76 16.99
CA SER A 485 9.91 3.48 15.54
C SER A 485 8.96 2.31 15.21
N ARG A 486 8.70 1.44 16.19
CA ARG A 486 7.75 0.32 16.07
C ARG A 486 6.30 0.77 15.83
N VAL A 487 5.95 2.02 16.18
CA VAL A 487 4.63 2.61 15.94
C VAL A 487 4.21 2.49 14.47
N VAL A 488 5.15 2.68 13.54
CA VAL A 488 4.86 2.64 12.09
C VAL A 488 4.32 1.27 11.67
N ALA A 489 4.96 0.19 12.14
CA ALA A 489 4.52 -1.17 11.82
C ALA A 489 3.17 -1.51 12.47
N LEU A 490 2.92 -1.06 13.69
CA LEU A 490 1.64 -1.26 14.38
C LEU A 490 0.51 -0.49 13.69
N ALA A 491 0.77 0.73 13.24
CA ALA A 491 -0.20 1.51 12.47
C ALA A 491 -0.54 0.84 11.12
N ALA A 492 0.46 0.30 10.42
CA ALA A 492 0.23 -0.47 9.20
C ALA A 492 -0.55 -1.78 9.49
N ALA A 493 -0.24 -2.50 10.57
CA ALA A 493 -0.96 -3.70 10.98
C ALA A 493 -2.44 -3.41 11.32
N ALA A 494 -2.73 -2.27 11.99
CA ALA A 494 -4.10 -1.84 12.25
C ALA A 494 -4.87 -1.58 10.95
N ALA A 495 -4.25 -0.89 9.99
CA ALA A 495 -4.86 -0.64 8.68
C ALA A 495 -5.11 -1.94 7.90
N TYR A 496 -4.19 -2.90 7.94
CA TYR A 496 -4.37 -4.24 7.37
C TYR A 496 -5.61 -4.94 7.95
N VAL A 497 -5.67 -5.08 9.28
CA VAL A 497 -6.77 -5.80 9.94
C VAL A 497 -8.11 -5.10 9.69
N HIS A 498 -8.14 -3.77 9.71
CA HIS A 498 -9.33 -2.99 9.41
C HIS A 498 -9.84 -3.23 7.98
N GLY A 499 -8.95 -3.22 6.98
CA GLY A 499 -9.29 -3.54 5.60
C GLY A 499 -9.80 -4.98 5.43
N ARG A 500 -9.10 -5.95 6.04
CA ARG A 500 -9.52 -7.37 6.03
C ARG A 500 -10.85 -7.59 6.75
N ALA A 501 -11.13 -6.83 7.81
CA ALA A 501 -12.41 -6.90 8.53
C ALA A 501 -13.57 -6.45 7.64
N ALA A 502 -13.37 -5.45 6.78
CA ALA A 502 -14.38 -5.04 5.82
C ALA A 502 -14.67 -6.13 4.77
N HIS A 503 -13.64 -6.77 4.23
CA HIS A 503 -13.82 -7.91 3.33
C HIS A 503 -14.53 -9.09 4.00
N ARG A 504 -14.20 -9.37 5.27
CA ARG A 504 -14.86 -10.43 6.05
C ARG A 504 -16.31 -10.11 6.35
N ALA A 505 -16.63 -8.85 6.66
CA ALA A 505 -17.98 -8.41 7.00
C ALA A 505 -18.98 -8.63 5.85
N ASN A 506 -18.56 -8.32 4.61
CA ASN A 506 -19.36 -8.59 3.42
C ASN A 506 -18.46 -8.68 2.17
N PRO A 507 -18.05 -9.89 1.76
CA PRO A 507 -17.17 -10.07 0.61
C PRO A 507 -17.79 -9.54 -0.69
N GLY A 508 -17.15 -8.50 -1.27
CA GLY A 508 -17.56 -7.90 -2.55
C GLY A 508 -18.76 -6.94 -2.47
N GLY A 509 -19.37 -6.74 -1.30
CA GLY A 509 -20.56 -5.92 -1.12
C GLY A 509 -20.40 -4.76 -0.13
N PRO A 510 -21.49 -3.96 0.07
CA PRO A 510 -21.48 -2.82 0.97
C PRO A 510 -21.28 -3.23 2.44
N VAL A 511 -20.57 -2.40 3.19
CA VAL A 511 -20.32 -2.62 4.61
C VAL A 511 -20.73 -1.41 5.44
N SER A 512 -21.14 -1.65 6.70
CA SER A 512 -21.28 -0.62 7.72
C SER A 512 -20.10 -0.66 8.68
N ALA A 513 -19.78 0.47 9.33
CA ALA A 513 -18.70 0.54 10.31
C ALA A 513 -18.91 -0.45 11.49
N SER A 514 -20.15 -0.65 11.93
CA SER A 514 -20.48 -1.62 12.99
C SER A 514 -20.21 -3.06 12.54
N ALA A 515 -20.52 -3.42 11.28
CA ALA A 515 -20.21 -4.75 10.74
C ALA A 515 -18.70 -4.97 10.63
N VAL A 516 -17.95 -3.93 10.25
CA VAL A 516 -16.47 -3.98 10.23
C VAL A 516 -15.93 -4.22 11.63
N ALA A 517 -16.38 -3.46 12.63
CA ALA A 517 -15.96 -3.65 14.03
C ALA A 517 -16.25 -5.08 14.54
N ALA A 518 -17.43 -5.61 14.24
CA ALA A 518 -17.83 -6.97 14.61
C ALA A 518 -16.98 -8.06 13.91
N ALA A 519 -16.41 -7.78 12.74
CA ALA A 519 -15.58 -8.71 12.00
C ALA A 519 -14.12 -8.75 12.46
N VAL A 520 -13.61 -7.72 13.17
CA VAL A 520 -12.22 -7.63 13.65
C VAL A 520 -11.75 -8.87 14.40
N PRO A 521 -12.49 -9.40 15.42
CA PRO A 521 -12.03 -10.57 16.18
C PRO A 521 -11.81 -11.80 15.29
N GLY A 522 -12.67 -11.99 14.29
CA GLY A 522 -12.56 -13.10 13.36
C GLY A 522 -11.34 -13.00 12.45
N VAL A 523 -10.97 -11.79 11.99
CA VAL A 523 -9.73 -11.56 11.23
C VAL A 523 -8.51 -11.84 12.10
N VAL A 524 -8.50 -11.39 13.34
CA VAL A 524 -7.40 -11.65 14.28
C VAL A 524 -7.25 -13.16 14.51
N ALA A 525 -8.35 -13.88 14.72
CA ALA A 525 -8.32 -15.33 14.90
C ALA A 525 -7.76 -16.06 13.65
N GLU A 526 -8.13 -15.64 12.45
CA GLU A 526 -7.57 -16.19 11.20
C GLU A 526 -6.06 -15.96 11.07
N LEU A 527 -5.60 -14.73 11.38
CA LEU A 527 -4.19 -14.38 11.34
C LEU A 527 -3.34 -15.21 12.31
N LEU A 528 -3.84 -15.42 13.51
CA LEU A 528 -3.11 -16.14 14.56
C LEU A 528 -3.13 -17.66 14.35
N GLY A 529 -4.17 -18.20 13.67
CA GLY A 529 -4.36 -19.62 13.42
C GLY A 529 -4.53 -20.46 14.69
N PRO A 530 -4.93 -21.73 14.60
CA PRO A 530 -5.13 -22.59 15.77
C PRO A 530 -3.83 -22.94 16.53
N ALA A 531 -2.68 -22.82 15.89
CA ALA A 531 -1.39 -23.28 16.46
C ALA A 531 -0.77 -22.35 17.51
N ARG A 532 -1.23 -21.10 17.64
CA ARG A 532 -0.72 -20.15 18.66
C ARG A 532 -1.56 -20.09 19.94
N SER A 533 -2.75 -20.68 19.91
CA SER A 533 -3.66 -20.68 21.08
C SER A 533 -3.42 -21.82 22.09
N GLU A 534 -2.57 -22.80 21.77
CA GLU A 534 -2.50 -24.06 22.52
C GLU A 534 -1.12 -24.42 23.09
N SER A 535 -0.18 -23.47 23.26
CA SER A 535 1.00 -23.76 24.07
C SER A 535 0.68 -23.47 25.57
N PRO A 536 0.43 -24.49 26.40
CA PRO A 536 0.09 -24.26 27.83
C PRO A 536 1.29 -23.78 28.66
N TRP A 537 2.49 -23.67 28.06
CA TRP A 537 3.74 -23.49 28.81
C TRP A 537 4.69 -22.43 28.29
N SER A 538 4.28 -21.50 27.40
CA SER A 538 5.14 -20.39 26.96
C SER A 538 4.97 -19.12 27.79
#